data_6e3473a8f50ed4ae0bb2701babd2ac70
#
_entry.id   6e3473a8f50ed4ae0bb2701babd2ac70
#
_cell.length_a   1.000
_cell.length_b   1.000
_cell.length_c   1.000
_cell.angle_alpha   90.00
_cell.angle_beta   90.00
_cell.angle_gamma   90.00
#
_symmetry.space_group_name_H-M   'P 1'
#
loop_
_entity.id
_entity.type
_entity.pdbx_description
1 polymer ?
#
loop_
_entity_poly.entity_id
_entity_poly.type
_entity_poly.pdbx_seq_one_letter_code
_entity_poly.pdbx_strand_id
1 'polypeptide(L)'
;VGEGITEATEWIESTEGTSVESVTFSAFSASVFGRWLDGRLSAEPEQSDVVHDLLAHLAEQMIEMHKQKQAEVRSFLDWLTGYTGLPVDDWALKTNLRRYYEHDWAEMKRVLKRNQRKLPQVNLDVDAYRNEPATKIRAAWETSMEALRPLLARIAATDRLIDLIVYRLYGLTEEEVAVVEGVGPRRARSDANDTKRTGHFRAFRGLSCLS
;
A
#
# COMPACT_ATOMS: atom_id res chain seq x y z
N VAL A 1 -28.92 3.06 -7.39
CA VAL A 1 -27.85 2.44 -6.55
C VAL A 1 -27.46 1.08 -7.12
N GLY A 2 -28.37 0.14 -7.35
CA GLY A 2 -28.06 -1.22 -7.82
C GLY A 2 -27.19 -1.27 -9.09
N GLU A 3 -27.53 -0.50 -10.11
CA GLU A 3 -26.72 -0.39 -11.35
C GLU A 3 -25.29 0.08 -11.07
N GLY A 4 -25.14 1.12 -10.26
CA GLY A 4 -23.81 1.65 -9.91
C GLY A 4 -22.95 0.65 -9.12
N ILE A 5 -23.54 -0.19 -8.29
CA ILE A 5 -22.85 -1.26 -7.58
C ILE A 5 -22.35 -2.31 -8.58
N THR A 6 -23.16 -2.68 -9.58
CA THR A 6 -22.77 -3.64 -10.62
C THR A 6 -21.59 -3.10 -11.43
N GLU A 7 -21.68 -1.88 -11.93
CA GLU A 7 -20.62 -1.23 -12.72
C GLU A 7 -19.32 -1.06 -11.89
N ALA A 8 -19.43 -0.71 -10.61
CA ALA A 8 -18.29 -0.62 -9.70
C ALA A 8 -17.63 -1.98 -9.48
N THR A 9 -18.43 -3.04 -9.31
CA THR A 9 -17.92 -4.40 -9.13
C THR A 9 -17.17 -4.89 -10.37
N GLU A 10 -17.75 -4.68 -11.56
CA GLU A 10 -17.11 -5.02 -12.83
C GLU A 10 -15.81 -4.25 -13.05
N TRP A 11 -15.77 -2.97 -12.66
CA TRP A 11 -14.56 -2.17 -12.72
C TRP A 11 -13.47 -2.73 -11.80
N ILE A 12 -13.81 -3.06 -10.54
CA ILE A 12 -12.90 -3.66 -9.56
C ILE A 12 -12.33 -4.97 -10.13
N GLU A 13 -13.18 -5.88 -10.59
CA GLU A 13 -12.78 -7.18 -11.13
C GLU A 13 -11.87 -7.04 -12.37
N SER A 14 -12.15 -6.08 -13.23
CA SER A 14 -11.31 -5.81 -14.41
C SER A 14 -9.92 -5.27 -14.06
N THR A 15 -9.79 -4.72 -12.86
CA THR A 15 -8.57 -4.06 -12.39
C THR A 15 -7.72 -4.96 -11.48
N GLU A 16 -8.29 -6.03 -10.90
CA GLU A 16 -7.62 -6.94 -9.95
C GLU A 16 -6.33 -7.59 -10.50
N GLY A 17 -6.17 -7.72 -11.82
CA GLY A 17 -4.97 -8.27 -12.46
C GLY A 17 -3.96 -7.24 -12.95
N THR A 18 -4.25 -5.96 -12.81
CA THR A 18 -3.44 -4.85 -13.31
C THR A 18 -2.80 -4.11 -12.12
N SER A 19 -1.66 -3.47 -12.33
CA SER A 19 -1.15 -2.54 -11.32
C SER A 19 -2.15 -1.40 -11.18
N VAL A 20 -2.87 -1.40 -10.07
CA VAL A 20 -3.95 -0.43 -9.77
C VAL A 20 -3.44 1.00 -9.84
N GLU A 21 -2.16 1.20 -9.47
CA GLU A 21 -1.46 2.48 -9.55
C GLU A 21 -1.28 2.99 -10.98
N SER A 22 -1.37 2.10 -11.99
CA SER A 22 -1.28 2.47 -13.41
C SER A 22 -2.59 2.98 -13.98
N VAL A 23 -3.71 2.85 -13.26
CA VAL A 23 -5.01 3.36 -13.71
C VAL A 23 -5.04 4.86 -13.54
N THR A 24 -4.90 5.57 -14.66
CA THR A 24 -4.96 7.04 -14.69
C THR A 24 -6.38 7.56 -14.55
N PHE A 25 -6.52 8.79 -14.06
CA PHE A 25 -7.82 9.46 -13.97
C PHE A 25 -8.49 9.61 -15.35
N SER A 26 -7.72 9.86 -16.41
CA SER A 26 -8.20 9.92 -17.79
C SER A 26 -8.77 8.58 -18.28
N ALA A 27 -8.05 7.47 -18.01
CA ALA A 27 -8.53 6.14 -18.37
C ALA A 27 -9.82 5.77 -17.61
N PHE A 28 -9.90 6.13 -16.33
CA PHE A 28 -11.12 5.97 -15.52
C PHE A 28 -12.27 6.76 -16.11
N SER A 29 -12.09 8.06 -16.43
CA SER A 29 -13.14 8.91 -17.00
C SER A 29 -13.66 8.39 -18.36
N ALA A 30 -12.80 7.72 -19.14
CA ALA A 30 -13.20 7.07 -20.39
C ALA A 30 -13.86 5.70 -20.21
N SER A 31 -13.84 5.12 -19.01
CA SER A 31 -14.42 3.81 -18.72
C SER A 31 -15.96 3.83 -18.74
N VAL A 32 -16.56 2.65 -18.76
CA VAL A 32 -18.03 2.51 -18.65
C VAL A 32 -18.51 3.12 -17.34
N PHE A 33 -17.84 2.78 -16.24
CA PHE A 33 -18.16 3.31 -14.93
C PHE A 33 -17.98 4.83 -14.83
N GLY A 34 -16.88 5.39 -15.38
CA GLY A 34 -16.66 6.84 -15.39
C GLY A 34 -17.78 7.59 -16.12
N ARG A 35 -18.22 7.10 -17.28
CA ARG A 35 -19.36 7.68 -18.01
C ARG A 35 -20.69 7.54 -17.28
N TRP A 36 -20.91 6.41 -16.60
CA TRP A 36 -22.08 6.24 -15.74
C TRP A 36 -22.11 7.29 -14.62
N LEU A 37 -20.97 7.48 -13.95
CA LEU A 37 -20.83 8.49 -12.89
C LEU A 37 -21.10 9.91 -13.41
N ASP A 38 -20.52 10.28 -14.56
CA ASP A 38 -20.78 11.57 -15.20
C ASP A 38 -22.24 11.79 -15.54
N GLY A 39 -22.92 10.74 -16.00
CA GLY A 39 -24.36 10.79 -16.28
C GLY A 39 -25.19 11.07 -15.01
N ARG A 40 -24.75 10.63 -13.83
CA ARG A 40 -25.43 10.92 -12.56
C ARG A 40 -25.16 12.33 -12.05
N LEU A 41 -23.90 12.79 -12.15
CA LEU A 41 -23.51 14.13 -11.71
C LEU A 41 -24.05 15.25 -12.61
N SER A 42 -24.27 14.98 -13.90
CA SER A 42 -24.82 15.94 -14.86
C SER A 42 -26.33 15.83 -15.06
N ALA A 43 -27.01 14.95 -14.33
CA ALA A 43 -28.46 14.81 -14.39
C ALA A 43 -29.20 16.05 -13.82
N GLU A 44 -30.40 16.34 -14.36
CA GLU A 44 -31.29 17.38 -13.81
C GLU A 44 -32.62 16.73 -13.38
N PRO A 45 -32.91 16.64 -12.04
CA PRO A 45 -32.04 17.09 -10.94
C PRO A 45 -30.80 16.24 -10.78
N GLU A 46 -29.74 16.83 -10.23
CA GLU A 46 -28.47 16.15 -9.91
C GLU A 46 -28.72 14.95 -9.00
N GLN A 47 -28.02 13.82 -9.27
CA GLN A 47 -28.17 12.56 -8.56
C GLN A 47 -26.92 12.21 -7.71
N SER A 48 -26.35 13.20 -7.05
CA SER A 48 -25.20 13.03 -6.16
C SER A 48 -25.48 12.12 -4.98
N ASP A 49 -26.74 12.03 -4.52
CA ASP A 49 -27.19 11.10 -3.49
C ASP A 49 -26.94 9.62 -3.89
N VAL A 50 -27.14 9.27 -5.17
CA VAL A 50 -26.83 7.93 -5.69
C VAL A 50 -25.33 7.63 -5.61
N VAL A 51 -24.49 8.64 -5.83
CA VAL A 51 -23.03 8.51 -5.73
C VAL A 51 -22.58 8.36 -4.27
N HIS A 52 -23.21 9.10 -3.36
CA HIS A 52 -22.96 8.95 -1.92
C HIS A 52 -23.35 7.56 -1.40
N ASP A 53 -24.48 7.02 -1.82
CA ASP A 53 -24.93 5.67 -1.45
C ASP A 53 -23.94 4.61 -1.97
N LEU A 54 -23.42 4.80 -3.19
CA LEU A 54 -22.38 3.92 -3.74
C LEU A 54 -21.09 3.99 -2.92
N LEU A 55 -20.62 5.18 -2.57
CA LEU A 55 -19.43 5.35 -1.71
C LEU A 55 -19.61 4.71 -0.35
N ALA A 56 -20.81 4.85 0.26
CA ALA A 56 -21.12 4.19 1.51
C ALA A 56 -21.03 2.66 1.38
N HIS A 57 -21.59 2.09 0.31
CA HIS A 57 -21.49 0.66 0.03
C HIS A 57 -20.03 0.19 -0.15
N LEU A 58 -19.22 0.92 -0.91
CA LEU A 58 -17.81 0.60 -1.09
C LEU A 58 -17.03 0.68 0.24
N ALA A 59 -17.34 1.66 1.09
CA ALA A 59 -16.73 1.78 2.41
C ALA A 59 -17.10 0.61 3.32
N GLU A 60 -18.35 0.13 3.30
CA GLU A 60 -18.76 -1.07 4.03
C GLU A 60 -18.01 -2.31 3.55
N GLN A 61 -17.83 -2.48 2.24
CA GLN A 61 -17.03 -3.57 1.68
C GLN A 61 -15.56 -3.47 2.11
N MET A 62 -14.98 -2.28 2.13
CA MET A 62 -13.61 -2.04 2.60
C MET A 62 -13.44 -2.47 4.06
N ILE A 63 -14.39 -2.12 4.93
CA ILE A 63 -14.37 -2.53 6.35
C ILE A 63 -14.37 -4.06 6.46
N GLU A 64 -15.21 -4.73 5.70
CA GLU A 64 -15.33 -6.19 5.75
C GLU A 64 -14.06 -6.87 5.21
N MET A 65 -13.52 -6.41 4.09
CA MET A 65 -12.25 -6.93 3.54
C MET A 65 -11.07 -6.72 4.50
N HIS A 66 -11.02 -5.58 5.19
CA HIS A 66 -9.99 -5.35 6.21
C HIS A 66 -10.14 -6.25 7.44
N LYS A 67 -11.37 -6.59 7.87
CA LYS A 67 -11.60 -7.59 8.93
C LYS A 67 -11.12 -8.96 8.49
N GLN A 68 -11.43 -9.39 7.26
CA GLN A 68 -10.98 -10.67 6.71
C GLN A 68 -9.45 -10.74 6.64
N LYS A 69 -8.80 -9.67 6.14
CA LYS A 69 -7.34 -9.56 6.13
C LYS A 69 -6.75 -9.69 7.54
N GLN A 70 -7.31 -8.98 8.53
CA GLN A 70 -6.83 -9.04 9.89
C GLN A 70 -7.02 -10.43 10.53
N ALA A 71 -8.13 -11.10 10.22
CA ALA A 71 -8.41 -12.45 10.70
C ALA A 71 -7.39 -13.45 10.15
N GLU A 72 -7.10 -13.39 8.84
CA GLU A 72 -6.12 -14.26 8.20
C GLU A 72 -4.70 -14.00 8.74
N VAL A 73 -4.29 -12.74 8.84
CA VAL A 73 -2.98 -12.36 9.41
C VAL A 73 -2.85 -12.88 10.83
N ARG A 74 -3.89 -12.73 11.66
CA ARG A 74 -3.89 -13.23 13.03
C ARG A 74 -3.79 -14.76 13.05
N SER A 75 -4.56 -15.44 12.23
CA SER A 75 -4.54 -16.90 12.12
C SER A 75 -3.13 -17.44 11.85
N PHE A 76 -2.41 -16.87 10.89
CA PHE A 76 -1.04 -17.26 10.60
C PHE A 76 -0.09 -16.96 11.77
N LEU A 77 -0.18 -15.78 12.39
CA LEU A 77 0.70 -15.41 13.50
C LEU A 77 0.45 -16.25 14.76
N ASP A 78 -0.80 -16.59 15.04
CA ASP A 78 -1.18 -17.49 16.15
C ASP A 78 -0.68 -18.91 15.90
N TRP A 79 -0.84 -19.41 14.67
CA TRP A 79 -0.28 -20.68 14.25
C TRP A 79 1.26 -20.69 14.43
N LEU A 80 1.96 -19.64 13.97
CA LEU A 80 3.41 -19.52 14.08
C LEU A 80 3.85 -19.49 15.54
N THR A 81 3.13 -18.75 16.39
CA THR A 81 3.38 -18.72 17.84
C THR A 81 3.20 -20.10 18.47
N GLY A 82 2.11 -20.80 18.14
CA GLY A 82 1.86 -22.15 18.63
C GLY A 82 2.91 -23.16 18.16
N TYR A 83 3.34 -23.04 16.90
CA TYR A 83 4.33 -23.93 16.29
C TYR A 83 5.74 -23.72 16.87
N THR A 84 6.14 -22.46 17.07
CA THR A 84 7.49 -22.11 17.51
C THR A 84 7.62 -21.99 19.05
N GLY A 85 6.50 -21.81 19.76
CA GLY A 85 6.47 -21.51 21.18
C GLY A 85 6.95 -20.09 21.53
N LEU A 86 7.23 -19.23 20.52
CA LEU A 86 7.72 -17.87 20.71
C LEU A 86 6.63 -16.86 20.36
N PRO A 87 6.14 -16.06 21.33
CA PRO A 87 5.17 -15.00 21.05
C PRO A 87 5.73 -13.98 20.03
N VAL A 88 4.86 -13.47 19.15
CA VAL A 88 5.26 -12.52 18.09
C VAL A 88 5.96 -11.28 18.65
N ASP A 89 5.58 -10.84 19.83
CA ASP A 89 6.17 -9.68 20.50
C ASP A 89 7.63 -9.85 20.90
N ASP A 90 8.06 -11.08 21.08
CA ASP A 90 9.43 -11.43 21.46
C ASP A 90 10.35 -11.65 20.25
N TRP A 91 9.81 -11.60 19.04
CA TRP A 91 10.61 -11.75 17.82
C TRP A 91 11.41 -10.48 17.52
N ALA A 92 12.66 -10.66 17.09
CA ALA A 92 13.38 -9.61 16.39
C ALA A 92 12.73 -9.39 15.01
N LEU A 93 12.63 -8.13 14.56
CA LEU A 93 11.93 -7.75 13.32
C LEU A 93 10.41 -8.07 13.38
N LYS A 94 9.80 -7.96 14.56
CA LYS A 94 8.37 -8.22 14.76
C LYS A 94 7.44 -7.38 13.86
N THR A 95 7.86 -6.16 13.49
CA THR A 95 7.10 -5.32 12.57
C THR A 95 7.01 -5.96 11.20
N ASN A 96 8.13 -6.47 10.65
CA ASN A 96 8.14 -7.17 9.37
C ASN A 96 7.35 -8.48 9.46
N LEU A 97 7.43 -9.16 10.61
CA LEU A 97 6.65 -10.38 10.83
C LEU A 97 5.14 -10.09 10.86
N ARG A 98 4.69 -9.02 11.51
CA ARG A 98 3.28 -8.61 11.53
C ARG A 98 2.76 -8.17 10.18
N ARG A 99 3.65 -7.73 9.31
CA ARG A 99 3.36 -7.27 7.94
C ARG A 99 3.93 -8.23 6.89
N TYR A 100 4.00 -9.53 7.21
CA TYR A 100 4.60 -10.55 6.34
C TYR A 100 3.98 -10.59 4.93
N TYR A 101 2.74 -10.19 4.81
CA TYR A 101 2.00 -10.13 3.54
C TYR A 101 2.48 -9.02 2.59
N GLU A 102 3.30 -8.09 3.07
CA GLU A 102 3.93 -7.04 2.24
C GLU A 102 5.32 -7.46 1.74
N HIS A 103 5.78 -8.63 2.15
CA HIS A 103 7.13 -9.11 1.92
C HIS A 103 7.12 -10.44 1.18
N ASP A 104 8.25 -10.74 0.55
CA ASP A 104 8.49 -12.03 -0.06
C ASP A 104 9.02 -13.06 0.95
N TRP A 105 9.17 -14.31 0.48
CA TRP A 105 9.73 -15.38 1.30
C TRP A 105 11.19 -15.12 1.71
N ALA A 106 11.95 -14.33 0.95
CA ALA A 106 13.34 -14.00 1.29
C ALA A 106 13.40 -13.15 2.58
N GLU A 107 12.50 -12.17 2.72
CA GLU A 107 12.41 -11.39 3.96
C GLU A 107 11.89 -12.24 5.13
N MET A 108 10.92 -13.13 4.89
CA MET A 108 10.47 -14.09 5.92
C MET A 108 11.62 -14.97 6.41
N LYS A 109 12.46 -15.50 5.52
CA LYS A 109 13.68 -16.23 5.89
C LYS A 109 14.63 -15.40 6.74
N ARG A 110 14.78 -14.11 6.42
CA ARG A 110 15.62 -13.19 7.20
C ARG A 110 15.09 -13.03 8.62
N VAL A 111 13.78 -12.88 8.79
CA VAL A 111 13.13 -12.83 10.10
C VAL A 111 13.38 -14.11 10.87
N LEU A 112 13.21 -15.29 10.25
CA LEU A 112 13.46 -16.59 10.86
C LEU A 112 14.94 -16.73 11.33
N LYS A 113 15.89 -16.46 10.44
CA LYS A 113 17.34 -16.50 10.75
C LYS A 113 17.72 -15.59 11.91
N ARG A 114 17.14 -14.40 11.97
CA ARG A 114 17.42 -13.44 13.06
C ARG A 114 16.98 -13.94 14.43
N ASN A 115 15.95 -14.79 14.46
CA ASN A 115 15.37 -15.34 15.69
C ASN A 115 15.84 -16.77 16.03
N GLN A 116 16.69 -17.39 15.21
CA GLN A 116 17.11 -18.79 15.35
C GLN A 116 17.61 -19.15 16.76
N ARG A 117 18.33 -18.23 17.43
CA ARG A 117 18.83 -18.44 18.79
C ARG A 117 17.72 -18.50 19.85
N LYS A 118 16.56 -17.92 19.57
CA LYS A 118 15.39 -17.92 20.46
C LYS A 118 14.48 -19.13 20.22
N LEU A 119 14.79 -19.93 19.21
CA LEU A 119 14.02 -21.07 18.75
C LEU A 119 14.84 -22.37 18.82
N PRO A 120 15.40 -22.74 19.99
CA PRO A 120 16.33 -23.86 20.10
C PRO A 120 15.69 -25.22 19.78
N GLN A 121 14.36 -25.32 19.89
CA GLN A 121 13.59 -26.54 19.56
C GLN A 121 13.28 -26.65 18.07
N VAL A 122 13.42 -25.57 17.32
CA VAL A 122 13.14 -25.51 15.88
C VAL A 122 14.47 -25.25 15.19
N ASN A 123 15.10 -26.29 14.69
CA ASN A 123 16.30 -26.11 13.87
C ASN A 123 15.91 -25.44 12.55
N LEU A 124 15.99 -24.11 12.53
CA LEU A 124 15.68 -23.28 11.37
C LEU A 124 16.92 -23.08 10.46
N ASP A 125 17.56 -24.17 10.07
CA ASP A 125 18.45 -24.08 8.93
C ASP A 125 17.60 -23.90 7.66
N VAL A 126 17.16 -22.67 7.45
CA VAL A 126 16.23 -22.27 6.38
C VAL A 126 16.80 -22.47 4.98
N ASP A 127 18.07 -22.77 4.86
CA ASP A 127 18.75 -23.08 3.60
C ASP A 127 18.88 -24.60 3.37
N ALA A 128 18.63 -25.43 4.39
CA ALA A 128 18.68 -26.88 4.22
C ALA A 128 17.45 -27.40 3.50
N TYR A 129 17.67 -28.08 2.38
CA TYR A 129 16.63 -28.64 1.50
C TYR A 129 15.66 -29.63 2.19
N ARG A 130 16.04 -30.19 3.35
CA ARG A 130 15.25 -31.17 4.13
C ARG A 130 14.91 -30.68 5.54
N ASN A 131 14.89 -29.38 5.77
CA ASN A 131 14.54 -28.84 7.06
C ASN A 131 13.02 -28.83 7.25
N GLU A 132 12.49 -29.85 7.93
CA GLU A 132 11.04 -29.99 8.15
C GLU A 132 10.40 -28.76 8.81
N PRO A 133 10.97 -28.14 9.87
CA PRO A 133 10.39 -26.94 10.47
C PRO A 133 10.30 -25.75 9.51
N ALA A 134 11.37 -25.50 8.75
CA ALA A 134 11.36 -24.41 7.78
C ALA A 134 10.37 -24.66 6.64
N THR A 135 10.24 -25.91 6.19
CA THR A 135 9.27 -26.33 5.16
C THR A 135 7.83 -26.14 5.65
N LYS A 136 7.53 -26.52 6.90
CA LYS A 136 6.20 -26.31 7.50
C LYS A 136 5.84 -24.84 7.63
N ILE A 137 6.78 -24.00 8.09
CA ILE A 137 6.57 -22.55 8.20
C ILE A 137 6.36 -21.96 6.80
N ARG A 138 7.12 -22.40 5.80
CA ARG A 138 6.95 -21.97 4.41
C ARG A 138 5.58 -22.37 3.86
N ALA A 139 5.15 -23.60 4.05
CA ALA A 139 3.83 -24.05 3.59
C ALA A 139 2.70 -23.26 4.23
N ALA A 140 2.75 -23.02 5.54
CA ALA A 140 1.76 -22.20 6.24
C ALA A 140 1.76 -20.74 5.74
N TRP A 141 2.94 -20.15 5.48
CA TRP A 141 3.07 -18.83 4.90
C TRP A 141 2.49 -18.78 3.49
N GLU A 142 2.80 -19.76 2.64
CA GLU A 142 2.28 -19.86 1.28
C GLU A 142 0.75 -19.97 1.27
N THR A 143 0.17 -20.83 2.12
CA THR A 143 -1.28 -20.97 2.27
C THR A 143 -1.95 -19.64 2.67
N SER A 144 -1.39 -18.94 3.66
CA SER A 144 -1.90 -17.64 4.07
C SER A 144 -1.75 -16.59 2.97
N MET A 145 -0.65 -16.59 2.23
CA MET A 145 -0.45 -15.67 1.10
C MET A 145 -1.38 -15.96 -0.07
N GLU A 146 -1.74 -17.21 -0.31
CA GLU A 146 -2.75 -17.58 -1.32
C GLU A 146 -4.12 -17.00 -0.99
N ALA A 147 -4.51 -16.99 0.29
CA ALA A 147 -5.75 -16.36 0.73
C ALA A 147 -5.68 -14.82 0.71
N LEU A 148 -4.53 -14.24 1.08
CA LEU A 148 -4.37 -12.80 1.21
C LEU A 148 -4.18 -12.07 -0.12
N ARG A 149 -3.47 -12.66 -1.10
CA ARG A 149 -3.17 -11.97 -2.37
C ARG A 149 -4.40 -11.46 -3.11
N PRO A 150 -5.44 -12.27 -3.36
CA PRO A 150 -6.65 -11.77 -4.03
C PRO A 150 -7.37 -10.72 -3.18
N LEU A 151 -7.40 -10.90 -1.87
CA LEU A 151 -8.04 -9.95 -0.96
C LEU A 151 -7.32 -8.60 -0.95
N LEU A 152 -5.97 -8.60 -0.94
CA LEU A 152 -5.17 -7.38 -1.01
C LEU A 152 -5.32 -6.67 -2.36
N ALA A 153 -5.39 -7.43 -3.46
CA ALA A 153 -5.64 -6.86 -4.80
C ALA A 153 -7.01 -6.18 -4.85
N ARG A 154 -8.04 -6.83 -4.30
CA ARG A 154 -9.39 -6.25 -4.25
C ARG A 154 -9.48 -5.03 -3.35
N ILE A 155 -8.82 -5.03 -2.19
CA ILE A 155 -8.72 -3.85 -1.32
C ILE A 155 -8.08 -2.69 -2.10
N ALA A 156 -6.95 -2.92 -2.76
CA ALA A 156 -6.26 -1.87 -3.51
C ALA A 156 -7.11 -1.33 -4.68
N ALA A 157 -7.82 -2.20 -5.42
CA ALA A 157 -8.70 -1.79 -6.50
C ALA A 157 -9.89 -0.97 -5.98
N THR A 158 -10.49 -1.37 -4.86
CA THR A 158 -11.62 -0.65 -4.25
C THR A 158 -11.17 0.71 -3.71
N ASP A 159 -10.02 0.79 -3.06
CA ASP A 159 -9.43 2.03 -2.57
C ASP A 159 -9.20 3.02 -3.72
N ARG A 160 -8.57 2.55 -4.80
CA ARG A 160 -8.36 3.34 -6.01
C ARG A 160 -9.66 3.83 -6.63
N LEU A 161 -10.69 2.98 -6.68
CA LEU A 161 -12.00 3.37 -7.20
C LEU A 161 -12.63 4.48 -6.37
N ILE A 162 -12.57 4.37 -5.05
CA ILE A 162 -13.08 5.41 -4.14
C ILE A 162 -12.38 6.74 -4.40
N ASP A 163 -11.05 6.75 -4.52
CA ASP A 163 -10.29 7.97 -4.84
C ASP A 163 -10.74 8.60 -6.16
N LEU A 164 -10.87 7.79 -7.22
CA LEU A 164 -11.27 8.27 -8.54
C LEU A 164 -12.71 8.83 -8.55
N ILE A 165 -13.64 8.20 -7.81
CA ILE A 165 -15.00 8.72 -7.63
C ILE A 165 -14.96 10.07 -6.90
N VAL A 166 -14.18 10.16 -5.83
CA VAL A 166 -14.02 11.39 -5.04
C VAL A 166 -13.42 12.51 -5.90
N TYR A 167 -12.37 12.25 -6.68
CA TYR A 167 -11.80 13.24 -7.58
C TYR A 167 -12.84 13.77 -8.57
N ARG A 168 -13.68 12.88 -9.09
CA ARG A 168 -14.74 13.26 -10.03
C ARG A 168 -15.85 14.06 -9.36
N LEU A 169 -16.25 13.67 -8.15
CA LEU A 169 -17.26 14.36 -7.34
C LEU A 169 -16.85 15.80 -7.02
N TYR A 170 -15.55 16.03 -6.76
CA TYR A 170 -15.00 17.37 -6.54
C TYR A 170 -14.66 18.12 -7.82
N GLY A 171 -14.85 17.53 -9.00
CA GLY A 171 -14.58 18.15 -10.29
C GLY A 171 -13.11 18.44 -10.54
N LEU A 172 -12.19 17.63 -9.97
CA LEU A 172 -10.76 17.84 -10.15
C LEU A 172 -10.34 17.63 -11.61
N THR A 173 -9.42 18.47 -12.09
CA THR A 173 -8.72 18.28 -13.37
C THR A 173 -7.59 17.25 -13.23
N GLU A 174 -7.09 16.76 -14.38
CA GLU A 174 -5.93 15.83 -14.38
C GLU A 174 -4.70 16.42 -13.70
N GLU A 175 -4.45 17.73 -13.88
CA GLU A 175 -3.33 18.41 -13.26
C GLU A 175 -3.49 18.46 -11.72
N GLU A 176 -4.72 18.71 -11.25
CA GLU A 176 -5.02 18.72 -9.81
C GLU A 176 -4.91 17.33 -9.19
N VAL A 177 -5.40 16.31 -9.88
CA VAL A 177 -5.22 14.90 -9.46
C VAL A 177 -3.73 14.54 -9.40
N ALA A 178 -2.93 14.92 -10.41
CA ALA A 178 -1.49 14.69 -10.40
C ALA A 178 -0.78 15.37 -9.20
N VAL A 179 -1.26 16.54 -8.77
CA VAL A 179 -0.76 17.22 -7.57
C VAL A 179 -1.14 16.46 -6.31
N VAL A 180 -2.39 16.01 -6.19
CA VAL A 180 -2.88 15.23 -5.04
C VAL A 180 -2.11 13.92 -4.89
N GLU A 181 -1.86 13.22 -6.01
CA GLU A 181 -1.12 11.95 -6.04
C GLU A 181 0.41 12.14 -5.92
N GLY A 182 0.90 13.36 -5.84
CA GLY A 182 2.33 13.67 -5.72
C GLY A 182 3.14 13.39 -7.00
N VAL A 183 2.47 13.19 -8.13
CA VAL A 183 3.07 12.91 -9.44
C VAL A 183 3.21 14.20 -10.26
N GLY A 184 2.58 15.29 -9.82
CA GLY A 184 2.66 16.61 -10.46
C GLY A 184 4.08 17.17 -10.50
N PRO A 185 4.38 18.11 -11.43
CA PRO A 185 5.69 18.72 -11.51
C PRO A 185 6.03 19.33 -10.15
N ARG A 186 7.11 18.84 -9.53
CA ARG A 186 7.63 19.46 -8.30
C ARG A 186 7.86 20.92 -8.66
N ARG A 187 7.08 21.83 -8.07
CA ARG A 187 7.41 23.26 -8.15
C ARG A 187 8.86 23.36 -7.75
N ALA A 188 9.73 23.77 -8.69
CA ALA A 188 11.10 24.12 -8.38
C ALA A 188 11.00 25.07 -7.19
N ARG A 189 11.52 24.62 -6.02
CA ARG A 189 11.76 25.56 -4.93
C ARG A 189 12.60 26.64 -5.57
N SER A 190 12.04 27.84 -5.69
CA SER A 190 12.78 28.99 -6.11
C SER A 190 13.96 29.09 -5.16
N ASP A 191 15.16 28.86 -5.66
CA ASP A 191 16.44 29.09 -5.00
C ASP A 191 16.62 30.63 -4.81
N ALA A 192 15.69 31.21 -4.08
CA ALA A 192 15.70 32.65 -3.75
C ALA A 192 16.43 32.93 -2.43
N ASN A 193 17.31 32.01 -1.99
CA ASN A 193 18.03 32.27 -0.74
C ASN A 193 19.52 31.91 -0.76
N ASP A 194 20.15 31.81 -1.94
CA ASP A 194 21.61 31.55 -2.02
C ASP A 194 22.43 32.73 -2.54
N THR A 195 21.89 33.96 -2.44
CA THR A 195 22.61 35.18 -2.86
C THR A 195 23.05 36.05 -1.67
N LYS A 196 23.21 35.49 -0.47
CA LYS A 196 23.73 36.25 0.68
C LYS A 196 24.82 35.50 1.45
N ARG A 197 25.80 34.94 0.77
CA ARG A 197 27.02 34.46 1.45
C ARG A 197 28.28 34.47 0.58
N THR A 198 28.42 35.45 -0.27
CA THR A 198 29.70 35.78 -0.91
C THR A 198 30.02 37.26 -0.66
N GLY A 199 30.47 37.55 0.51
CA GLY A 199 30.88 38.89 0.86
C GLY A 199 31.89 38.86 2.03
N HIS A 200 33.14 39.05 1.69
CA HIS A 200 34.21 39.45 2.60
C HIS A 200 34.85 38.35 3.49
N PHE A 201 35.83 37.71 2.92
CA PHE A 201 37.12 37.58 3.63
C PHE A 201 38.28 37.89 2.66
N ARG A 202 38.61 39.19 2.62
CA ARG A 202 39.77 39.67 1.91
C ARG A 202 40.88 39.92 2.96
N ALA A 203 42.01 39.25 2.76
CA ALA A 203 43.34 39.63 3.09
C ALA A 203 43.69 40.13 4.51
N PHE A 204 44.48 39.37 5.22
CA PHE A 204 45.64 39.95 5.87
C PHE A 204 46.86 39.07 5.59
N ARG A 205 47.70 39.57 4.68
CA ARG A 205 49.09 39.19 4.51
C ARG A 205 49.89 40.06 5.46
N GLY A 206 50.87 39.49 6.09
CA GLY A 206 51.97 40.34 6.46
C GLY A 206 52.70 39.95 7.72
N LEU A 207 53.93 39.56 7.53
CA LEU A 207 55.17 39.86 8.29
C LEU A 207 55.48 38.92 9.45
N SER A 208 56.38 37.96 9.18
CA SER A 208 57.83 38.14 9.28
C SER A 208 58.39 38.35 10.68
N CYS A 209 59.25 37.49 11.02
CA CYS A 209 60.59 37.64 11.61
C CYS A 209 60.81 37.01 12.98
N LEU A 210 61.79 36.11 12.95
CA LEU A 210 63.04 36.05 13.76
C LEU A 210 62.89 35.75 15.27
N SER A 211 63.23 34.62 15.68
CA SER A 211 64.48 34.19 16.32
C SER A 211 64.38 32.70 16.66
#